data_bb93f12f38d71b5aaa49033322415694
#
_entry.id   bb93f12f38d71b5aaa49033322415694
#
_cell.length_a   1.000
_cell.length_b   1.000
_cell.length_c   1.000
_cell.angle_alpha   90.00
_cell.angle_beta   90.00
_cell.angle_gamma   90.00
#
_symmetry.space_group_name_H-M   'P 1'
#
loop_
_entity.id
_entity.type
_entity.pdbx_description
1 polymer ?
#
loop_
_entity_poly.entity_id
_entity_poly.type
_entity_poly.pdbx_seq_one_letter_code
_entity_poly.pdbx_strand_id
1 'polypeptide(L)'
;MKNKSDVIFSEVVSSFNNFFQDQKKSVDLTVGLSGGVDSMVLLNVLYQLKTKLNLKLSAIHIHHGLSKNADHWCKLCLDECVRLDIDFYQKKINIDNSEGLGIEAAARKARYQILHQQANEVLVTAHHQNDQAETLMLQLLRGSGLKGLASMPLFDKERRLWRPFLKLSKEIIEEYAKNNDIRFVEDESNKNTEFDRNFLRLEIFPKLINRFPQTIKSLGRSADLVAEGLNLNKAIATEDAKNYFSEDFNKLNTKIFSTLPRDRVINLIRWWLDKNQQKMPSQKIMDQIYAQIIKAKQDAQINIHISSKMSVRAYKDFLWLVKIKKEKNSFDLIWKGEEMFELPGSGKLLFKSSLGKGISLDKLGSSVLRIQNRKGGERFKPERNQPTRTLKYLLQKINMPPWERELLPIIYSEDILVAVPNFGVHHEFVADEDKIGLTIEWINYESKI
;
A
#
# COMPACT_ATOMS: atom_id res chain seq x y z
N MET A 1 6.42 -44.10 -12.90
CA MET A 1 6.81 -42.79 -12.32
C MET A 1 6.41 -41.71 -13.32
N LYS A 2 5.66 -40.68 -12.93
CA LYS A 2 5.41 -39.55 -13.84
C LYS A 2 6.74 -38.89 -14.16
N ASN A 3 6.98 -38.55 -15.43
CA ASN A 3 8.16 -37.82 -15.85
C ASN A 3 8.17 -36.47 -15.09
N LYS A 4 9.31 -36.05 -14.53
CA LYS A 4 9.41 -34.82 -13.74
C LYS A 4 9.05 -33.58 -14.55
N SER A 5 9.27 -33.62 -15.88
CA SER A 5 8.76 -32.59 -16.80
C SER A 5 7.23 -32.49 -16.73
N ASP A 6 6.51 -33.62 -16.67
CA ASP A 6 5.04 -33.63 -16.57
C ASP A 6 4.56 -32.98 -15.25
N VAL A 7 5.37 -33.08 -14.18
CA VAL A 7 5.07 -32.46 -12.87
C VAL A 7 5.13 -30.94 -12.98
N ILE A 8 6.15 -30.38 -13.62
CA ILE A 8 6.27 -28.91 -13.80
C ILE A 8 5.10 -28.39 -14.63
N PHE A 9 4.82 -28.99 -15.77
CA PHE A 9 3.72 -28.57 -16.64
C PHE A 9 2.35 -28.69 -15.94
N SER A 10 2.10 -29.80 -15.21
CA SER A 10 0.84 -29.99 -14.50
C SER A 10 0.64 -28.94 -13.40
N GLU A 11 1.70 -28.60 -12.64
CA GLU A 11 1.62 -27.58 -11.59
C GLU A 11 1.37 -26.18 -12.19
N VAL A 12 2.09 -25.80 -13.24
CA VAL A 12 1.90 -24.51 -13.89
C VAL A 12 0.49 -24.38 -14.47
N VAL A 13 -0.01 -25.42 -15.17
CA VAL A 13 -1.37 -25.42 -15.74
C VAL A 13 -2.43 -25.36 -14.64
N SER A 14 -2.29 -26.16 -13.58
CA SER A 14 -3.19 -26.12 -12.42
C SER A 14 -3.23 -24.76 -11.76
N SER A 15 -2.05 -24.19 -11.52
CA SER A 15 -1.92 -22.85 -10.94
C SER A 15 -2.51 -21.75 -11.85
N PHE A 16 -2.30 -21.85 -13.16
CA PHE A 16 -2.87 -20.91 -14.13
C PHE A 16 -4.40 -20.96 -14.12
N ASN A 17 -4.98 -22.14 -14.18
CA ASN A 17 -6.43 -22.32 -14.17
C ASN A 17 -7.09 -21.75 -12.90
N ASN A 18 -6.44 -21.87 -11.76
CA ASN A 18 -6.97 -21.34 -10.49
C ASN A 18 -7.14 -19.80 -10.49
N PHE A 19 -6.39 -19.06 -11.32
CA PHE A 19 -6.39 -17.60 -11.27
C PHE A 19 -6.88 -16.94 -12.56
N PHE A 20 -6.82 -17.65 -13.71
CA PHE A 20 -7.05 -17.05 -15.02
C PHE A 20 -8.08 -17.81 -15.87
N GLN A 21 -8.73 -18.87 -15.35
CA GLN A 21 -9.66 -19.73 -16.10
C GLN A 21 -10.84 -18.98 -16.72
N ASP A 22 -11.31 -17.90 -16.09
CA ASP A 22 -12.47 -17.12 -16.56
C ASP A 22 -12.10 -16.06 -17.62
N GLN A 23 -10.83 -15.93 -17.98
CA GLN A 23 -10.40 -14.94 -18.97
C GLN A 23 -10.61 -15.46 -20.40
N LYS A 24 -11.56 -14.87 -21.13
CA LYS A 24 -11.82 -15.16 -22.55
C LYS A 24 -10.76 -14.61 -23.50
N LYS A 25 -9.90 -13.70 -23.04
CA LYS A 25 -8.81 -13.08 -23.81
C LYS A 25 -7.48 -13.72 -23.47
N SER A 26 -6.47 -13.53 -24.33
CA SER A 26 -5.09 -13.91 -24.03
C SER A 26 -4.60 -13.19 -22.78
N VAL A 27 -3.84 -13.89 -21.93
CA VAL A 27 -3.22 -13.31 -20.72
C VAL A 27 -1.82 -12.82 -21.06
N ASP A 28 -1.56 -11.53 -20.82
CA ASP A 28 -0.26 -10.92 -21.06
C ASP A 28 0.66 -11.09 -19.85
N LEU A 29 1.67 -11.97 -19.98
CA LEU A 29 2.62 -12.29 -18.93
C LEU A 29 3.99 -11.66 -19.21
N THR A 30 4.58 -11.01 -18.21
CA THR A 30 5.96 -10.52 -18.24
C THR A 30 6.80 -11.34 -17.29
N VAL A 31 7.77 -12.09 -17.81
CA VAL A 31 8.67 -12.93 -17.00
C VAL A 31 9.83 -12.08 -16.47
N GLY A 32 10.00 -12.03 -15.14
CA GLY A 32 11.16 -11.45 -14.51
C GLY A 32 12.38 -12.38 -14.70
N LEU A 33 13.24 -12.07 -15.66
CA LEU A 33 14.33 -12.91 -16.12
C LEU A 33 15.67 -12.46 -15.51
N SER A 34 16.23 -13.27 -14.59
CA SER A 34 17.52 -12.97 -13.95
C SER A 34 18.72 -13.58 -14.67
N GLY A 35 18.49 -14.55 -15.56
CA GLY A 35 19.53 -15.37 -16.17
C GLY A 35 19.86 -16.64 -15.38
N GLY A 36 19.45 -16.73 -14.12
CA GLY A 36 19.62 -17.92 -13.29
C GLY A 36 18.69 -19.05 -13.69
N VAL A 37 19.05 -20.30 -13.31
CA VAL A 37 18.39 -21.54 -13.70
C VAL A 37 16.86 -21.48 -13.56
N ASP A 38 16.36 -21.01 -12.41
CA ASP A 38 14.91 -21.00 -12.12
C ASP A 38 14.14 -20.13 -13.11
N SER A 39 14.66 -18.92 -13.41
CA SER A 39 14.02 -17.97 -14.31
C SER A 39 14.09 -18.41 -15.78
N MET A 40 15.20 -19.06 -16.19
CA MET A 40 15.37 -19.58 -17.55
C MET A 40 14.44 -20.79 -17.79
N VAL A 41 14.31 -21.68 -16.80
CA VAL A 41 13.34 -22.79 -16.83
C VAL A 41 11.90 -22.25 -16.90
N LEU A 42 11.56 -21.24 -16.10
CA LEU A 42 10.25 -20.64 -16.12
C LEU A 42 9.89 -20.07 -17.50
N LEU A 43 10.81 -19.34 -18.13
CA LEU A 43 10.62 -18.79 -19.47
C LEU A 43 10.35 -19.92 -20.49
N ASN A 44 11.16 -20.98 -20.45
CA ASN A 44 11.02 -22.14 -21.34
C ASN A 44 9.68 -22.87 -21.15
N VAL A 45 9.28 -23.15 -19.90
CA VAL A 45 8.01 -23.81 -19.57
C VAL A 45 6.81 -22.98 -20.05
N LEU A 46 6.82 -21.67 -19.80
CA LEU A 46 5.73 -20.79 -20.25
C LEU A 46 5.67 -20.68 -21.78
N TYR A 47 6.84 -20.67 -22.43
CA TYR A 47 6.90 -20.70 -23.90
C TYR A 47 6.25 -21.98 -24.46
N GLN A 48 6.57 -23.15 -23.92
CA GLN A 48 5.97 -24.42 -24.35
C GLN A 48 4.44 -24.46 -24.07
N LEU A 49 3.98 -23.77 -23.03
CA LEU A 49 2.56 -23.65 -22.69
C LEU A 49 1.84 -22.49 -23.40
N LYS A 50 2.56 -21.65 -24.17
CA LYS A 50 2.04 -20.40 -24.78
C LYS A 50 0.72 -20.62 -25.55
N THR A 51 0.70 -21.60 -26.44
CA THR A 51 -0.49 -21.91 -27.25
C THR A 51 -1.60 -22.56 -26.41
N LYS A 52 -1.24 -23.51 -25.54
CA LYS A 52 -2.21 -24.24 -24.70
C LYS A 52 -2.96 -23.34 -23.74
N LEU A 53 -2.29 -22.35 -23.15
CA LEU A 53 -2.85 -21.44 -22.16
C LEU A 53 -3.23 -20.06 -22.76
N ASN A 54 -3.13 -19.89 -24.08
CA ASN A 54 -3.40 -18.64 -24.78
C ASN A 54 -2.65 -17.44 -24.15
N LEU A 55 -1.30 -17.55 -24.08
CA LEU A 55 -0.44 -16.53 -23.44
C LEU A 55 0.18 -15.61 -24.48
N LYS A 56 0.31 -14.33 -24.10
CA LYS A 56 1.28 -13.42 -24.69
C LYS A 56 2.44 -13.29 -23.71
N LEU A 57 3.67 -13.56 -24.19
CA LEU A 57 4.86 -13.57 -23.33
C LEU A 57 5.78 -12.41 -23.69
N SER A 58 6.28 -11.76 -22.66
CA SER A 58 7.40 -10.85 -22.70
C SER A 58 8.35 -11.19 -21.55
N ALA A 59 9.60 -10.73 -21.60
CA ALA A 59 10.57 -10.91 -20.55
C ALA A 59 11.21 -9.57 -20.19
N ILE A 60 11.54 -9.39 -18.91
CA ILE A 60 12.26 -8.23 -18.42
C ILE A 60 13.47 -8.63 -17.58
N HIS A 61 14.64 -8.11 -17.94
CA HIS A 61 15.87 -8.24 -17.18
C HIS A 61 16.22 -6.93 -16.46
N ILE A 62 16.52 -7.04 -15.16
CA ILE A 62 16.97 -5.89 -14.37
C ILE A 62 18.46 -5.97 -14.15
N HIS A 63 19.18 -5.03 -14.75
CA HIS A 63 20.62 -4.91 -14.63
C HIS A 63 20.98 -4.05 -13.41
N HIS A 64 21.50 -4.70 -12.36
CA HIS A 64 21.81 -4.05 -11.08
C HIS A 64 23.13 -3.27 -11.05
N GLY A 65 24.03 -3.49 -12.03
CA GLY A 65 25.32 -2.84 -12.08
C GLY A 65 26.32 -3.28 -11.00
N LEU A 66 25.99 -4.28 -10.18
CA LEU A 66 26.83 -4.71 -9.05
C LEU A 66 27.86 -5.79 -9.43
N SER A 67 27.59 -6.58 -10.45
CA SER A 67 28.51 -7.62 -10.92
C SER A 67 29.23 -7.19 -12.19
N LYS A 68 30.50 -7.57 -12.33
CA LYS A 68 31.27 -7.40 -13.57
C LYS A 68 30.71 -8.23 -14.73
N ASN A 69 29.92 -9.27 -14.41
CA ASN A 69 29.33 -10.19 -15.39
C ASN A 69 27.88 -9.80 -15.79
N ALA A 70 27.34 -8.69 -15.27
CA ALA A 70 25.96 -8.30 -15.48
C ALA A 70 25.57 -8.08 -16.94
N ASP A 71 26.49 -7.54 -17.76
CA ASP A 71 26.29 -7.38 -19.22
C ASP A 71 26.23 -8.74 -19.93
N HIS A 72 27.08 -9.72 -19.52
CA HIS A 72 27.04 -11.09 -20.05
C HIS A 72 25.72 -11.78 -19.71
N TRP A 73 25.22 -11.63 -18.48
CA TRP A 73 23.93 -12.19 -18.06
C TRP A 73 22.75 -11.60 -18.84
N CYS A 74 22.80 -10.30 -19.08
CA CYS A 74 21.80 -9.63 -19.91
C CYS A 74 21.81 -10.16 -21.34
N LYS A 75 23.03 -10.34 -21.93
CA LYS A 75 23.17 -10.88 -23.28
C LYS A 75 22.61 -12.30 -23.39
N LEU A 76 22.87 -13.17 -22.42
CA LEU A 76 22.32 -14.53 -22.38
C LEU A 76 20.79 -14.52 -22.34
N CYS A 77 20.20 -13.63 -21.51
CA CYS A 77 18.75 -13.46 -21.45
C CYS A 77 18.17 -12.98 -22.79
N LEU A 78 18.83 -12.00 -23.43
CA LEU A 78 18.42 -11.49 -24.74
C LEU A 78 18.51 -12.58 -25.82
N ASP A 79 19.64 -13.30 -25.90
CA ASP A 79 19.85 -14.35 -26.90
C ASP A 79 18.79 -15.45 -26.79
N GLU A 80 18.37 -15.80 -25.59
CA GLU A 80 17.32 -16.78 -25.35
C GLU A 80 15.93 -16.25 -25.75
N CYS A 81 15.62 -14.99 -25.44
CA CYS A 81 14.36 -14.36 -25.85
C CYS A 81 14.26 -14.24 -27.37
N VAL A 82 15.35 -13.89 -28.05
CA VAL A 82 15.41 -13.87 -29.52
C VAL A 82 15.18 -15.27 -30.11
N ARG A 83 15.82 -16.30 -29.53
CA ARG A 83 15.64 -17.70 -29.96
C ARG A 83 14.18 -18.17 -29.84
N LEU A 84 13.45 -17.67 -28.84
CA LEU A 84 12.06 -18.04 -28.55
C LEU A 84 11.03 -17.08 -29.16
N ASP A 85 11.44 -16.06 -29.89
CA ASP A 85 10.58 -14.99 -30.41
C ASP A 85 9.69 -14.37 -29.31
N ILE A 86 10.35 -13.89 -28.23
CA ILE A 86 9.75 -13.26 -27.06
C ILE A 86 10.29 -11.84 -26.93
N ASP A 87 9.40 -10.84 -26.74
CA ASP A 87 9.77 -9.46 -26.50
C ASP A 87 10.63 -9.34 -25.23
N PHE A 88 11.80 -8.69 -25.38
CA PHE A 88 12.75 -8.52 -24.28
C PHE A 88 12.94 -7.06 -23.91
N TYR A 89 12.82 -6.76 -22.61
CA TYR A 89 13.04 -5.45 -22.04
C TYR A 89 14.22 -5.49 -21.06
N GLN A 90 15.10 -4.49 -21.15
CA GLN A 90 16.19 -4.30 -20.20
C GLN A 90 16.04 -2.97 -19.46
N LYS A 91 16.25 -2.97 -18.14
CA LYS A 91 16.33 -1.75 -17.33
C LYS A 91 17.54 -1.78 -16.42
N LYS A 92 18.32 -0.69 -16.43
CA LYS A 92 19.38 -0.45 -15.44
C LYS A 92 18.78 0.24 -14.22
N ILE A 93 19.18 -0.19 -13.01
CA ILE A 93 18.81 0.46 -11.76
C ILE A 93 20.02 1.07 -11.09
N ASN A 94 19.83 2.32 -10.60
CA ASN A 94 20.73 2.91 -9.61
C ASN A 94 20.15 2.60 -8.23
N ILE A 95 20.96 1.95 -7.39
CA ILE A 95 20.53 1.58 -6.03
C ILE A 95 20.73 2.79 -5.12
N ASP A 96 19.63 3.42 -4.71
CA ASP A 96 19.64 4.47 -3.70
C ASP A 96 19.37 3.85 -2.31
N ASN A 97 20.36 3.92 -1.42
CA ASN A 97 20.27 3.42 -0.04
C ASN A 97 19.89 4.53 0.95
N SER A 98 19.31 5.63 0.49
CA SER A 98 18.94 6.79 1.33
C SER A 98 17.95 6.43 2.47
N GLU A 99 17.21 5.33 2.35
CA GLU A 99 16.27 4.87 3.39
C GLU A 99 16.92 4.03 4.50
N GLY A 100 18.21 3.72 4.43
CA GLY A 100 18.93 2.94 5.45
C GLY A 100 18.48 1.48 5.59
N LEU A 101 17.86 0.91 4.56
CA LEU A 101 17.29 -0.46 4.56
C LEU A 101 18.34 -1.55 4.34
N GLY A 102 19.59 -1.19 4.05
CA GLY A 102 20.63 -2.09 3.53
C GLY A 102 20.55 -2.27 2.01
N ILE A 103 21.73 -2.52 1.38
CA ILE A 103 21.88 -2.55 -0.09
C ILE A 103 20.97 -3.61 -0.74
N GLU A 104 20.86 -4.80 -0.14
CA GLU A 104 20.04 -5.89 -0.67
C GLU A 104 18.54 -5.54 -0.66
N ALA A 105 18.03 -5.01 0.45
CA ALA A 105 16.63 -4.65 0.57
C ALA A 105 16.27 -3.46 -0.35
N ALA A 106 17.18 -2.49 -0.49
CA ALA A 106 17.03 -1.36 -1.42
C ALA A 106 17.01 -1.83 -2.87
N ALA A 107 17.97 -2.69 -3.26
CA ALA A 107 18.03 -3.30 -4.60
C ALA A 107 16.77 -4.13 -4.90
N ARG A 108 16.31 -4.93 -3.93
CA ARG A 108 15.08 -5.71 -4.06
C ARG A 108 13.85 -4.80 -4.25
N LYS A 109 13.73 -3.73 -3.46
CA LYS A 109 12.63 -2.75 -3.57
C LYS A 109 12.63 -2.09 -4.95
N ALA A 110 13.77 -1.54 -5.38
CA ALA A 110 13.92 -0.89 -6.68
C ALA A 110 13.59 -1.86 -7.84
N ARG A 111 14.10 -3.11 -7.77
CA ARG A 111 13.80 -4.15 -8.75
C ARG A 111 12.28 -4.38 -8.89
N TYR A 112 11.56 -4.59 -7.79
CA TYR A 112 10.13 -4.85 -7.86
C TYR A 112 9.34 -3.63 -8.34
N GLN A 113 9.74 -2.41 -7.99
CA GLN A 113 9.10 -1.19 -8.50
C GLN A 113 9.16 -1.13 -10.04
N ILE A 114 10.34 -1.37 -10.61
CA ILE A 114 10.53 -1.34 -12.07
C ILE A 114 9.81 -2.51 -12.74
N LEU A 115 9.90 -3.72 -12.19
CA LEU A 115 9.19 -4.88 -12.70
C LEU A 115 7.68 -4.63 -12.79
N HIS A 116 7.08 -4.03 -11.77
CA HIS A 116 5.65 -3.71 -11.77
C HIS A 116 5.27 -2.57 -12.72
N GLN A 117 6.15 -1.58 -12.90
CA GLN A 117 5.90 -0.48 -13.84
C GLN A 117 5.97 -0.91 -15.30
N GLN A 118 6.76 -1.94 -15.61
CA GLN A 118 7.01 -2.41 -16.96
C GLN A 118 6.23 -3.69 -17.31
N ALA A 119 5.67 -4.39 -16.32
CA ALA A 119 4.84 -5.56 -16.59
C ALA A 119 3.53 -5.14 -17.28
N ASN A 120 3.20 -5.84 -18.36
CA ASN A 120 1.98 -5.54 -19.13
C ASN A 120 0.72 -5.79 -18.26
N GLU A 121 0.40 -7.05 -18.03
CA GLU A 121 -0.77 -7.42 -17.22
C GLU A 121 -0.37 -8.14 -15.92
N VAL A 122 0.43 -9.19 -16.03
CA VAL A 122 0.86 -10.01 -14.89
C VAL A 122 2.37 -10.20 -14.92
N LEU A 123 3.05 -9.84 -13.82
CA LEU A 123 4.45 -10.18 -13.59
C LEU A 123 4.56 -11.63 -13.14
N VAL A 124 5.49 -12.39 -13.71
CA VAL A 124 5.75 -13.77 -13.33
C VAL A 124 7.18 -13.94 -12.82
N THR A 125 7.37 -14.64 -11.69
CA THR A 125 8.70 -14.89 -11.12
C THR A 125 8.86 -16.35 -10.73
N ALA A 126 10.10 -16.85 -10.83
CA ALA A 126 10.44 -18.26 -10.63
C ALA A 126 10.71 -18.66 -9.17
N HIS A 127 10.06 -18.01 -8.20
CA HIS A 127 10.19 -18.43 -6.81
C HIS A 127 9.63 -19.83 -6.61
N HIS A 128 10.38 -20.65 -5.87
CA HIS A 128 10.09 -22.08 -5.66
C HIS A 128 9.98 -22.43 -4.17
N GLN A 129 9.78 -23.70 -3.84
CA GLN A 129 9.51 -24.17 -2.49
C GLN A 129 10.64 -23.84 -1.49
N ASN A 130 11.90 -23.89 -1.93
CA ASN A 130 13.03 -23.52 -1.07
C ASN A 130 13.00 -22.01 -0.72
N ASP A 131 12.65 -21.13 -1.68
CA ASP A 131 12.46 -19.70 -1.42
C ASP A 131 11.35 -19.44 -0.41
N GLN A 132 10.29 -20.25 -0.45
CA GLN A 132 9.18 -20.19 0.50
C GLN A 132 9.66 -20.55 1.92
N ALA A 133 10.44 -21.64 2.05
CA ALA A 133 11.04 -22.05 3.32
C ALA A 133 12.00 -21.00 3.88
N GLU A 134 12.88 -20.43 3.04
CA GLU A 134 13.80 -19.32 3.40
C GLU A 134 13.00 -18.11 3.91
N THR A 135 11.94 -17.74 3.18
CA THR A 135 11.11 -16.60 3.56
C THR A 135 10.40 -16.84 4.89
N LEU A 136 9.81 -18.01 5.10
CA LEU A 136 9.18 -18.37 6.37
C LEU A 136 10.17 -18.30 7.53
N MET A 137 11.37 -18.88 7.37
CA MET A 137 12.41 -18.88 8.41
C MET A 137 12.85 -17.45 8.75
N LEU A 138 13.11 -16.61 7.75
CA LEU A 138 13.45 -15.20 7.99
C LEU A 138 12.34 -14.44 8.71
N GLN A 139 11.08 -14.69 8.36
CA GLN A 139 9.94 -14.05 9.02
C GLN A 139 9.76 -14.55 10.47
N LEU A 140 10.01 -15.83 10.71
CA LEU A 140 9.97 -16.42 12.04
C LEU A 140 11.04 -15.81 12.95
N LEU A 141 12.28 -15.71 12.47
CA LEU A 141 13.41 -15.13 13.22
C LEU A 141 13.21 -13.63 13.51
N ARG A 142 12.44 -12.93 12.67
CA ARG A 142 12.06 -11.52 12.88
C ARG A 142 10.84 -11.35 13.80
N GLY A 143 10.26 -12.41 14.32
CA GLY A 143 9.06 -12.35 15.15
C GLY A 143 7.81 -11.87 14.42
N SER A 144 7.69 -12.17 13.12
CA SER A 144 6.56 -11.72 12.32
C SER A 144 5.25 -12.37 12.73
N GLY A 145 4.15 -11.63 12.62
CA GLY A 145 2.79 -12.18 12.77
C GLY A 145 2.32 -12.96 11.52
N LEU A 146 1.06 -13.37 11.51
CA LEU A 146 0.48 -14.24 10.47
C LEU A 146 0.75 -13.76 9.04
N LYS A 147 0.67 -12.45 8.76
CA LYS A 147 0.92 -11.91 7.41
C LYS A 147 2.34 -12.18 6.92
N GLY A 148 3.34 -12.10 7.81
CA GLY A 148 4.73 -12.41 7.47
C GLY A 148 4.97 -13.92 7.37
N LEU A 149 4.45 -14.69 8.32
CA LEU A 149 4.61 -16.15 8.37
C LEU A 149 3.86 -16.87 7.23
N ALA A 150 2.80 -16.29 6.68
CA ALA A 150 2.15 -16.77 5.45
C ALA A 150 3.09 -16.72 4.23
N SER A 151 4.24 -16.07 4.36
CA SER A 151 5.31 -15.97 3.36
C SER A 151 4.81 -15.43 2.01
N MET A 152 5.14 -16.07 0.87
CA MET A 152 4.76 -15.60 -0.45
C MET A 152 3.45 -16.27 -0.91
N PRO A 153 2.45 -15.52 -1.38
CA PRO A 153 1.28 -16.10 -2.03
C PRO A 153 1.64 -16.60 -3.44
N LEU A 154 0.95 -17.64 -3.89
CA LEU A 154 1.09 -18.17 -5.25
C LEU A 154 0.71 -17.09 -6.29
N PHE A 155 -0.36 -16.32 -6.02
CA PHE A 155 -0.74 -15.13 -6.76
C PHE A 155 -1.02 -13.95 -5.82
N ASP A 156 -0.24 -12.89 -5.96
CA ASP A 156 -0.42 -11.62 -5.27
C ASP A 156 -1.32 -10.72 -6.13
N LYS A 157 -2.60 -10.62 -5.76
CA LYS A 157 -3.60 -9.85 -6.51
C LYS A 157 -3.29 -8.34 -6.53
N GLU A 158 -2.77 -7.79 -5.42
CA GLU A 158 -2.47 -6.35 -5.31
C GLU A 158 -1.30 -5.96 -6.22
N ARG A 159 -0.30 -6.85 -6.32
CA ARG A 159 0.89 -6.65 -7.14
C ARG A 159 0.79 -7.27 -8.53
N ARG A 160 -0.28 -7.99 -8.84
CA ARG A 160 -0.44 -8.75 -10.08
C ARG A 160 0.78 -9.64 -10.37
N LEU A 161 1.23 -10.36 -9.33
CA LEU A 161 2.46 -11.14 -9.34
C LEU A 161 2.16 -12.62 -9.16
N TRP A 162 2.48 -13.43 -10.16
CA TRP A 162 2.30 -14.88 -10.17
C TRP A 162 3.63 -15.63 -9.93
N ARG A 163 3.58 -16.71 -9.15
CA ARG A 163 4.74 -17.55 -8.82
C ARG A 163 4.42 -19.02 -9.07
N PRO A 164 4.38 -19.45 -10.35
CA PRO A 164 3.91 -20.78 -10.71
C PRO A 164 4.75 -21.92 -10.13
N PHE A 165 6.02 -21.67 -9.81
CA PHE A 165 6.95 -22.66 -9.26
C PHE A 165 6.93 -22.77 -7.73
N LEU A 166 6.10 -22.01 -7.03
CA LEU A 166 6.16 -21.88 -5.57
C LEU A 166 5.98 -23.19 -4.82
N LYS A 167 5.31 -24.19 -5.43
CA LYS A 167 5.12 -25.53 -4.88
C LYS A 167 6.10 -26.58 -5.40
N LEU A 168 6.95 -26.21 -6.37
CA LEU A 168 7.97 -27.10 -6.93
C LEU A 168 9.25 -27.03 -6.09
N SER A 169 9.90 -28.18 -5.93
CA SER A 169 11.23 -28.21 -5.31
C SER A 169 12.30 -27.78 -6.32
N LYS A 170 13.41 -27.26 -5.80
CA LYS A 170 14.54 -26.81 -6.61
C LYS A 170 15.13 -27.92 -7.47
N GLU A 171 15.19 -29.14 -6.94
CA GLU A 171 15.73 -30.32 -7.62
C GLU A 171 14.92 -30.67 -8.89
N ILE A 172 13.60 -30.45 -8.88
CA ILE A 172 12.76 -30.68 -10.07
C ILE A 172 13.10 -29.65 -11.16
N ILE A 173 13.33 -28.41 -10.78
CA ILE A 173 13.66 -27.31 -11.70
C ILE A 173 15.06 -27.52 -12.33
N GLU A 174 16.06 -27.87 -11.51
CA GLU A 174 17.42 -28.12 -11.96
C GLU A 174 17.49 -29.35 -12.90
N GLU A 175 16.76 -30.42 -12.58
CA GLU A 175 16.69 -31.59 -13.45
C GLU A 175 16.00 -31.28 -14.79
N TYR A 176 14.94 -30.46 -14.76
CA TYR A 176 14.31 -29.99 -16.01
C TYR A 176 15.32 -29.20 -16.86
N ALA A 177 16.07 -28.29 -16.24
CA ALA A 177 17.10 -27.50 -16.94
C ALA A 177 18.13 -28.42 -17.63
N LYS A 178 18.61 -29.44 -16.92
CA LYS A 178 19.58 -30.41 -17.45
C LYS A 178 19.00 -31.25 -18.61
N ASN A 179 17.75 -31.73 -18.45
CA ASN A 179 17.13 -32.60 -19.45
C ASN A 179 16.73 -31.85 -20.76
N ASN A 180 16.66 -30.52 -20.71
CA ASN A 180 16.28 -29.68 -21.86
C ASN A 180 17.44 -28.77 -22.29
N ASP A 181 18.68 -29.01 -21.86
CA ASP A 181 19.90 -28.25 -22.22
C ASP A 181 19.70 -26.72 -22.07
N ILE A 182 19.02 -26.28 -21.00
CA ILE A 182 18.75 -24.88 -20.76
C ILE A 182 20.03 -24.20 -20.28
N ARG A 183 20.48 -23.17 -21.01
CA ARG A 183 21.63 -22.35 -20.63
C ARG A 183 21.25 -21.35 -19.56
N PHE A 184 22.06 -21.23 -18.53
CA PHE A 184 21.88 -20.27 -17.42
C PHE A 184 23.23 -19.80 -16.89
N VAL A 185 23.20 -18.78 -16.05
CA VAL A 185 24.35 -18.25 -15.32
C VAL A 185 24.20 -18.42 -13.82
N GLU A 186 25.33 -18.56 -13.14
CA GLU A 186 25.40 -18.52 -11.68
C GLU A 186 25.88 -17.14 -11.23
N ASP A 187 25.08 -16.50 -10.37
CA ASP A 187 25.46 -15.24 -9.74
C ASP A 187 26.40 -15.51 -8.57
N GLU A 188 27.62 -14.98 -8.64
CA GLU A 188 28.67 -15.14 -7.62
C GLU A 188 28.20 -14.62 -6.24
N SER A 189 27.33 -13.62 -6.21
CA SER A 189 26.78 -13.06 -4.97
C SER A 189 25.94 -14.05 -4.16
N ASN A 190 25.44 -15.12 -4.77
CA ASN A 190 24.71 -16.20 -4.09
C ASN A 190 25.57 -16.96 -3.07
N LYS A 191 26.91 -16.85 -3.14
CA LYS A 191 27.86 -17.49 -2.21
C LYS A 191 28.20 -16.61 -1.00
N ASN A 192 27.81 -15.33 -1.00
CA ASN A 192 28.10 -14.41 0.09
C ASN A 192 27.15 -14.64 1.27
N THR A 193 27.66 -15.20 2.38
CA THR A 193 26.92 -15.50 3.61
C THR A 193 26.66 -14.30 4.52
N GLU A 194 27.17 -13.12 4.21
CA GLU A 194 26.79 -11.88 4.91
C GLU A 194 25.30 -11.55 4.73
N PHE A 195 24.72 -12.04 3.65
CA PHE A 195 23.28 -11.91 3.42
C PHE A 195 22.50 -12.99 4.18
N ASP A 196 21.59 -12.59 5.04
CA ASP A 196 20.76 -13.48 5.87
C ASP A 196 20.18 -14.67 5.08
N ARG A 197 19.72 -14.41 3.85
CA ARG A 197 19.10 -15.43 3.00
C ARG A 197 20.11 -16.46 2.52
N ASN A 198 21.29 -16.02 2.10
CA ASN A 198 22.37 -16.91 1.68
C ASN A 198 22.92 -17.69 2.88
N PHE A 199 23.04 -17.05 4.06
CA PHE A 199 23.43 -17.74 5.29
C PHE A 199 22.46 -18.89 5.62
N LEU A 200 21.15 -18.65 5.57
CA LEU A 200 20.18 -19.72 5.77
C LEU A 200 20.35 -20.84 4.75
N ARG A 201 20.47 -20.50 3.46
CA ARG A 201 20.58 -21.43 2.34
C ARG A 201 21.83 -22.30 2.41
N LEU A 202 22.98 -21.70 2.74
CA LEU A 202 24.29 -22.37 2.67
C LEU A 202 24.70 -23.04 3.98
N GLU A 203 24.33 -22.46 5.12
CA GLU A 203 24.80 -22.91 6.42
C GLU A 203 23.74 -23.62 7.27
N ILE A 204 22.49 -23.16 7.23
CA ILE A 204 21.44 -23.64 8.14
C ILE A 204 20.63 -24.76 7.50
N PHE A 205 20.06 -24.53 6.30
CA PHE A 205 19.22 -25.53 5.64
C PHE A 205 19.92 -26.86 5.38
N PRO A 206 21.21 -26.93 4.97
CA PRO A 206 21.87 -28.22 4.81
C PRO A 206 21.93 -29.02 6.09
N LYS A 207 22.19 -28.39 7.24
CA LYS A 207 22.20 -29.04 8.56
C LYS A 207 20.81 -29.54 8.96
N LEU A 208 19.77 -28.73 8.70
CA LEU A 208 18.38 -29.10 8.97
C LEU A 208 17.93 -30.27 8.08
N ILE A 209 18.23 -30.24 6.79
CA ILE A 209 17.86 -31.28 5.82
C ILE A 209 18.56 -32.59 6.14
N ASN A 210 19.82 -32.54 6.53
CA ASN A 210 20.55 -33.73 6.94
C ASN A 210 19.89 -34.46 8.13
N ARG A 211 19.37 -33.69 9.10
CA ARG A 211 18.68 -34.26 10.27
C ARG A 211 17.19 -34.54 10.01
N PHE A 212 16.54 -33.66 9.23
CA PHE A 212 15.12 -33.68 8.91
C PHE A 212 14.92 -33.59 7.40
N PRO A 213 14.97 -34.67 6.62
CA PRO A 213 14.97 -34.63 5.16
C PRO A 213 13.76 -33.90 4.53
N GLN A 214 12.62 -33.85 5.24
CA GLN A 214 11.41 -33.18 4.77
C GLN A 214 11.34 -31.68 5.15
N THR A 215 12.43 -31.05 5.63
CA THR A 215 12.44 -29.68 6.15
C THR A 215 11.77 -28.69 5.20
N ILE A 216 12.22 -28.63 3.94
CA ILE A 216 11.70 -27.68 2.95
C ILE A 216 10.20 -27.85 2.74
N LYS A 217 9.76 -29.09 2.52
CA LYS A 217 8.36 -29.44 2.31
C LYS A 217 7.49 -29.12 3.53
N SER A 218 8.00 -29.41 4.73
CA SER A 218 7.29 -29.15 5.99
C SER A 218 7.13 -27.66 6.26
N LEU A 219 8.17 -26.86 6.02
CA LEU A 219 8.11 -25.41 6.14
C LEU A 219 7.15 -24.80 5.11
N GLY A 220 7.20 -25.25 3.85
CA GLY A 220 6.24 -24.81 2.83
C GLY A 220 4.79 -25.07 3.24
N ARG A 221 4.49 -26.30 3.71
CA ARG A 221 3.16 -26.66 4.24
C ARG A 221 2.75 -25.78 5.44
N SER A 222 3.67 -25.51 6.34
CA SER A 222 3.39 -24.62 7.49
C SER A 222 3.03 -23.20 7.03
N ALA A 223 3.73 -22.66 6.02
CA ALA A 223 3.40 -21.36 5.43
C ALA A 223 1.99 -21.36 4.81
N ASP A 224 1.61 -22.44 4.11
CA ASP A 224 0.27 -22.58 3.51
C ASP A 224 -0.83 -22.59 4.59
N LEU A 225 -0.65 -23.36 5.67
CA LEU A 225 -1.60 -23.40 6.80
C LEU A 225 -1.74 -22.03 7.49
N VAL A 226 -0.62 -21.31 7.64
CA VAL A 226 -0.66 -19.93 8.17
C VAL A 226 -1.40 -18.99 7.21
N ALA A 227 -1.22 -19.15 5.90
CA ALA A 227 -1.94 -18.38 4.89
C ALA A 227 -3.45 -18.63 4.93
N GLU A 228 -3.88 -19.88 5.12
CA GLU A 228 -5.30 -20.24 5.35
C GLU A 228 -5.85 -19.56 6.59
N GLY A 229 -5.14 -19.62 7.72
CA GLY A 229 -5.51 -18.94 8.95
C GLY A 229 -5.60 -17.43 8.79
N LEU A 230 -4.69 -16.82 8.02
CA LEU A 230 -4.74 -15.39 7.68
C LEU A 230 -5.98 -15.04 6.86
N ASN A 231 -6.37 -15.90 5.90
CA ASN A 231 -7.57 -15.69 5.09
C ASN A 231 -8.86 -15.76 5.93
N LEU A 232 -8.94 -16.72 6.86
CA LEU A 232 -10.04 -16.81 7.83
C LEU A 232 -10.13 -15.54 8.69
N ASN A 233 -9.00 -15.06 9.23
CA ASN A 233 -8.96 -13.81 9.99
C ASN A 233 -9.40 -12.59 9.17
N LYS A 234 -9.01 -12.53 7.89
CA LYS A 234 -9.48 -11.47 6.97
C LYS A 234 -10.98 -11.56 6.71
N ALA A 235 -11.53 -12.75 6.55
CA ALA A 235 -12.97 -12.94 6.36
C ALA A 235 -13.76 -12.49 7.60
N ILE A 236 -13.33 -12.89 8.79
CA ILE A 236 -13.94 -12.44 10.07
C ILE A 236 -13.87 -10.92 10.19
N ALA A 237 -12.70 -10.31 9.94
CA ALA A 237 -12.57 -8.86 10.01
C ALA A 237 -13.43 -8.12 8.99
N THR A 238 -13.60 -8.69 7.79
CA THR A 238 -14.48 -8.12 6.74
C THR A 238 -15.94 -8.17 7.17
N GLU A 239 -16.37 -9.24 7.84
CA GLU A 239 -17.72 -9.33 8.38
C GLU A 239 -17.93 -8.33 9.54
N ASP A 240 -16.99 -8.25 10.46
CA ASP A 240 -17.01 -7.26 11.55
C ASP A 240 -17.07 -5.83 11.02
N ALA A 241 -16.30 -5.55 9.96
CA ALA A 241 -16.19 -4.22 9.39
C ALA A 241 -17.54 -3.64 8.93
N LYS A 242 -18.47 -4.46 8.45
CA LYS A 242 -19.81 -4.02 8.00
C LYS A 242 -20.56 -3.21 9.04
N ASN A 243 -20.32 -3.47 10.33
CA ASN A 243 -21.04 -2.85 11.43
C ASN A 243 -20.33 -1.64 12.05
N TYR A 244 -19.04 -1.42 11.74
CA TYR A 244 -18.20 -0.49 12.50
C TYR A 244 -17.41 0.51 11.64
N PHE A 245 -17.54 0.47 10.31
CA PHE A 245 -16.90 1.41 9.43
C PHE A 245 -17.91 2.29 8.68
N SER A 246 -17.47 3.50 8.32
CA SER A 246 -18.07 4.31 7.27
C SER A 246 -17.70 3.73 5.89
N GLU A 247 -18.42 4.13 4.84
CA GLU A 247 -18.22 3.64 3.46
C GLU A 247 -16.79 3.79 2.94
N ASP A 248 -16.09 4.84 3.38
CA ASP A 248 -14.73 5.20 2.96
C ASP A 248 -13.61 4.56 3.80
N PHE A 249 -13.94 3.77 4.83
CA PHE A 249 -13.00 3.13 5.77
C PHE A 249 -12.00 4.08 6.46
N ASN A 250 -12.23 5.40 6.44
CA ASN A 250 -11.31 6.37 7.06
C ASN A 250 -11.39 6.37 8.58
N LYS A 251 -12.51 5.94 9.14
CA LYS A 251 -12.75 5.94 10.58
C LYS A 251 -13.43 4.67 11.04
N LEU A 252 -13.00 4.20 12.19
CA LEU A 252 -13.47 3.00 12.86
C LEU A 252 -14.27 3.38 14.11
N ASN A 253 -15.51 2.89 14.23
CA ASN A 253 -16.35 3.15 15.39
C ASN A 253 -15.79 2.48 16.64
N THR A 254 -15.62 3.24 17.73
CA THR A 254 -15.06 2.73 19.00
C THR A 254 -15.97 1.75 19.74
N LYS A 255 -17.22 1.62 19.34
CA LYS A 255 -18.16 0.62 19.89
C LYS A 255 -17.62 -0.82 19.83
N ILE A 256 -16.70 -1.10 18.89
CA ILE A 256 -16.05 -2.41 18.78
C ILE A 256 -15.39 -2.85 20.09
N PHE A 257 -14.85 -1.91 20.88
CA PHE A 257 -14.12 -2.23 22.10
C PHE A 257 -15.03 -2.73 23.24
N SER A 258 -16.33 -2.45 23.17
CA SER A 258 -17.33 -2.94 24.14
C SER A 258 -18.16 -4.12 23.61
N THR A 259 -18.18 -4.35 22.30
CA THR A 259 -19.04 -5.34 21.66
C THR A 259 -18.31 -6.59 21.20
N LEU A 260 -17.02 -6.47 20.86
CA LEU A 260 -16.21 -7.59 20.38
C LEU A 260 -15.17 -8.01 21.43
N PRO A 261 -14.82 -9.31 21.50
CA PRO A 261 -13.69 -9.75 22.29
C PRO A 261 -12.38 -9.17 21.76
N ARG A 262 -11.38 -9.02 22.64
CA ARG A 262 -10.10 -8.37 22.35
C ARG A 262 -9.46 -8.85 21.06
N ASP A 263 -9.44 -10.15 20.82
CA ASP A 263 -8.76 -10.71 19.65
C ASP A 263 -9.44 -10.30 18.33
N ARG A 264 -10.77 -10.21 18.30
CA ARG A 264 -11.53 -9.69 17.14
C ARG A 264 -11.30 -8.19 16.95
N VAL A 265 -11.25 -7.41 18.03
CA VAL A 265 -10.90 -5.98 17.96
C VAL A 265 -9.52 -5.78 17.36
N ILE A 266 -8.50 -6.49 17.85
CA ILE A 266 -7.13 -6.42 17.33
C ILE A 266 -7.08 -6.87 15.87
N ASN A 267 -7.79 -7.93 15.50
CA ASN A 267 -7.88 -8.41 14.13
C ASN A 267 -8.51 -7.35 13.21
N LEU A 268 -9.59 -6.71 13.64
CA LEU A 268 -10.28 -5.67 12.88
C LEU A 268 -9.40 -4.41 12.70
N ILE A 269 -8.66 -4.01 13.75
CA ILE A 269 -7.70 -2.89 13.64
C ILE A 269 -6.59 -3.23 12.64
N ARG A 270 -6.03 -4.44 12.67
CA ARG A 270 -5.03 -4.89 11.70
C ARG A 270 -5.58 -4.88 10.27
N TRP A 271 -6.79 -5.35 10.08
CA TRP A 271 -7.48 -5.32 8.80
C TRP A 271 -7.68 -3.89 8.31
N TRP A 272 -8.10 -2.98 9.18
CA TRP A 272 -8.26 -1.55 8.88
C TRP A 272 -6.96 -0.89 8.46
N LEU A 273 -5.87 -1.14 9.17
CA LEU A 273 -4.55 -0.64 8.82
C LEU A 273 -4.07 -1.19 7.47
N ASP A 274 -4.30 -2.48 7.20
CA ASP A 274 -3.94 -3.13 5.94
C ASP A 274 -4.73 -2.56 4.75
N LYS A 275 -6.04 -2.34 4.91
CA LYS A 275 -6.90 -1.69 3.91
C LYS A 275 -6.42 -0.27 3.56
N ASN A 276 -5.93 0.46 4.53
CA ASN A 276 -5.36 1.79 4.35
C ASN A 276 -3.86 1.75 4.00
N GLN A 277 -3.34 0.62 3.55
CA GLN A 277 -1.94 0.42 3.11
C GLN A 277 -0.88 0.84 4.16
N GLN A 278 -1.24 0.79 5.44
CA GLN A 278 -0.33 1.14 6.51
C GLN A 278 0.59 -0.04 6.85
N LYS A 279 1.88 0.28 7.10
CA LYS A 279 2.80 -0.72 7.65
C LYS A 279 2.28 -1.17 9.03
N MET A 280 2.22 -2.49 9.23
CA MET A 280 1.73 -3.05 10.48
C MET A 280 2.61 -2.61 11.65
N PRO A 281 2.05 -1.97 12.69
CA PRO A 281 2.80 -1.57 13.86
C PRO A 281 3.20 -2.78 14.72
N SER A 282 4.14 -2.57 15.65
CA SER A 282 4.56 -3.60 16.60
C SER A 282 3.40 -4.02 17.52
N GLN A 283 3.51 -5.21 18.11
CA GLN A 283 2.52 -5.70 19.07
C GLN A 283 2.32 -4.72 20.23
N LYS A 284 3.41 -4.10 20.73
CA LYS A 284 3.37 -3.08 21.78
C LYS A 284 2.46 -1.89 21.41
N ILE A 285 2.53 -1.41 20.17
CA ILE A 285 1.68 -0.31 19.70
C ILE A 285 0.22 -0.78 19.59
N MET A 286 -0.03 -2.01 19.10
CA MET A 286 -1.38 -2.56 19.04
C MET A 286 -2.02 -2.68 20.43
N ASP A 287 -1.26 -3.17 21.42
CA ASP A 287 -1.70 -3.25 22.81
C ASP A 287 -1.94 -1.87 23.43
N GLN A 288 -1.12 -0.88 23.08
CA GLN A 288 -1.29 0.51 23.49
C GLN A 288 -2.58 1.10 22.91
N ILE A 289 -2.89 0.88 21.62
CA ILE A 289 -4.16 1.32 21.01
C ILE A 289 -5.33 0.75 21.80
N TYR A 290 -5.32 -0.57 22.01
CA TYR A 290 -6.40 -1.25 22.74
C TYR A 290 -6.56 -0.71 24.17
N ALA A 291 -5.46 -0.65 24.92
CA ALA A 291 -5.48 -0.25 26.33
C ALA A 291 -5.88 1.21 26.55
N GLN A 292 -5.40 2.13 25.69
CA GLN A 292 -5.73 3.56 25.84
C GLN A 292 -7.19 3.81 25.54
N ILE A 293 -7.76 3.15 24.51
CA ILE A 293 -9.15 3.38 24.12
C ILE A 293 -10.11 2.84 25.18
N ILE A 294 -9.86 1.63 25.72
CA ILE A 294 -10.71 1.08 26.79
C ILE A 294 -10.67 1.93 28.06
N LYS A 295 -9.50 2.50 28.39
CA LYS A 295 -9.34 3.34 29.61
C LYS A 295 -9.71 4.79 29.39
N ALA A 296 -9.99 5.19 28.16
CA ALA A 296 -10.27 6.58 27.82
C ALA A 296 -11.58 7.07 28.45
N LYS A 297 -11.52 8.21 29.14
CA LYS A 297 -12.70 9.01 29.44
C LYS A 297 -13.19 9.69 28.15
N GLN A 298 -14.46 10.10 28.13
CA GLN A 298 -15.10 10.70 26.93
C GLN A 298 -14.33 11.87 26.28
N ASP A 299 -13.53 12.59 27.08
CA ASP A 299 -12.74 13.75 26.62
C ASP A 299 -11.25 13.46 26.39
N ALA A 300 -10.82 12.21 26.46
CA ALA A 300 -9.42 11.85 26.34
C ALA A 300 -8.90 12.07 24.90
N GLN A 301 -7.86 12.88 24.77
CA GLN A 301 -7.16 13.08 23.50
C GLN A 301 -6.17 11.93 23.25
N ILE A 302 -6.63 10.88 22.60
CA ILE A 302 -5.78 9.76 22.18
C ILE A 302 -5.05 10.14 20.90
N ASN A 303 -3.72 10.00 20.91
CA ASN A 303 -2.85 10.19 19.76
C ASN A 303 -1.69 9.21 19.83
N ILE A 304 -1.77 8.13 19.07
CA ILE A 304 -0.79 7.04 19.08
C ILE A 304 -0.09 6.99 17.73
N HIS A 305 1.22 7.21 17.72
CA HIS A 305 2.03 7.13 16.51
C HIS A 305 2.22 5.65 16.12
N ILE A 306 1.74 5.28 14.93
CA ILE A 306 1.91 3.93 14.38
C ILE A 306 3.13 3.87 13.45
N SER A 307 3.60 5.02 12.96
CA SER A 307 4.83 5.19 12.21
C SER A 307 5.32 6.64 12.32
N SER A 308 6.46 6.97 11.70
CA SER A 308 6.95 8.37 11.61
C SER A 308 6.02 9.30 10.83
N LYS A 309 5.08 8.76 10.05
CA LYS A 309 4.19 9.53 9.16
C LYS A 309 2.71 9.45 9.54
N MET A 310 2.32 8.49 10.38
CA MET A 310 0.92 8.20 10.68
C MET A 310 0.66 8.02 12.16
N SER A 311 -0.50 8.49 12.62
CA SER A 311 -1.02 8.27 13.98
C SER A 311 -2.47 7.78 13.94
N VAL A 312 -2.84 7.00 14.96
CA VAL A 312 -4.24 6.70 15.29
C VAL A 312 -4.69 7.71 16.34
N ARG A 313 -5.76 8.42 16.05
CA ARG A 313 -6.34 9.40 16.98
C ARG A 313 -7.79 9.05 17.27
N ALA A 314 -8.23 9.29 18.50
CA ALA A 314 -9.63 9.17 18.87
C ALA A 314 -10.29 10.55 18.92
N TYR A 315 -11.48 10.64 18.36
CA TYR A 315 -12.36 11.79 18.51
C TYR A 315 -13.82 11.34 18.52
N LYS A 316 -14.53 11.66 19.61
CA LYS A 316 -15.87 11.12 19.88
C LYS A 316 -15.88 9.59 19.79
N ASP A 317 -16.83 9.05 19.03
CA ASP A 317 -17.04 7.61 18.90
C ASP A 317 -16.21 6.96 17.79
N PHE A 318 -15.14 7.62 17.31
CA PHE A 318 -14.36 7.13 16.18
C PHE A 318 -12.87 7.20 16.41
N LEU A 319 -12.18 6.18 15.88
CA LEU A 319 -10.76 6.21 15.61
C LEU A 319 -10.51 6.68 14.19
N TRP A 320 -9.44 7.45 14.02
CA TRP A 320 -9.03 8.05 12.76
C TRP A 320 -7.58 7.73 12.47
N LEU A 321 -7.26 7.49 11.20
CA LEU A 321 -5.89 7.51 10.71
C LEU A 321 -5.55 8.94 10.29
N VAL A 322 -4.51 9.50 10.90
CA VAL A 322 -4.13 10.89 10.68
C VAL A 322 -2.65 10.98 10.32
N LYS A 323 -2.34 11.65 9.21
CA LYS A 323 -0.96 11.93 8.82
C LYS A 323 -0.30 12.87 9.82
N ILE A 324 0.96 12.56 10.19
CA ILE A 324 1.75 13.41 11.08
C ILE A 324 2.44 14.46 10.22
N LYS A 325 2.13 15.73 10.44
CA LYS A 325 2.82 16.86 9.81
C LYS A 325 4.10 17.19 10.57
N LYS A 326 5.18 17.43 9.85
CA LYS A 326 6.44 17.90 10.42
C LYS A 326 6.42 19.39 10.74
N GLU A 327 5.65 20.19 10.00
CA GLU A 327 5.58 21.64 10.17
C GLU A 327 4.14 22.14 10.02
N LYS A 328 3.78 23.13 10.82
CA LYS A 328 2.58 23.96 10.63
C LYS A 328 2.95 25.08 9.66
N ASN A 329 2.57 24.95 8.40
CA ASN A 329 2.71 26.06 7.47
C ASN A 329 1.62 27.08 7.80
N SER A 330 2.02 28.23 8.39
CA SER A 330 1.14 29.38 8.47
C SER A 330 1.15 30.12 7.14
N PHE A 331 0.00 30.55 6.68
CA PHE A 331 -0.14 31.36 5.48
C PHE A 331 -1.10 32.54 5.71
N ASP A 332 -0.86 33.59 4.97
CA ASP A 332 -1.71 34.78 4.85
C ASP A 332 -1.66 35.19 3.38
N LEU A 333 -2.66 34.85 2.62
CA LEU A 333 -2.68 34.90 1.17
C LEU A 333 -3.84 35.75 0.69
N ILE A 334 -3.66 36.45 -0.43
CA ILE A 334 -4.68 37.28 -1.06
C ILE A 334 -5.25 36.53 -2.24
N TRP A 335 -6.57 36.34 -2.26
CA TRP A 335 -7.29 35.81 -3.40
C TRP A 335 -7.41 36.90 -4.50
N LYS A 336 -7.08 36.51 -5.75
CA LYS A 336 -7.05 37.44 -6.91
C LYS A 336 -8.08 37.06 -7.98
N GLY A 337 -9.04 36.21 -7.64
CA GLY A 337 -10.09 35.77 -8.58
C GLY A 337 -9.89 34.36 -9.17
N GLU A 338 -8.93 33.60 -8.66
CA GLU A 338 -8.66 32.22 -9.11
C GLU A 338 -9.83 31.29 -8.78
N GLU A 339 -10.24 30.44 -9.73
CA GLU A 339 -11.25 29.39 -9.48
C GLU A 339 -10.71 28.28 -8.56
N MET A 340 -9.40 28.04 -8.61
CA MET A 340 -8.71 27.05 -7.77
C MET A 340 -7.47 27.71 -7.14
N PHE A 341 -7.37 27.62 -5.83
CA PHE A 341 -6.32 28.23 -5.04
C PHE A 341 -5.63 27.20 -4.14
N GLU A 342 -4.34 26.93 -4.39
CA GLU A 342 -3.55 25.98 -3.60
C GLU A 342 -3.15 26.60 -2.26
N LEU A 343 -3.30 25.83 -1.17
CA LEU A 343 -2.93 26.23 0.17
C LEU A 343 -1.68 25.47 0.64
N PRO A 344 -0.63 26.16 1.13
CA PRO A 344 0.57 25.52 1.63
C PRO A 344 0.26 24.51 2.73
N GLY A 345 0.39 23.21 2.41
CA GLY A 345 0.18 22.11 3.35
C GLY A 345 -1.26 21.93 3.88
N SER A 346 -2.26 22.59 3.31
CA SER A 346 -3.67 22.50 3.77
C SER A 346 -4.66 22.13 2.65
N GLY A 347 -4.17 21.70 1.49
CA GLY A 347 -5.02 21.32 0.35
C GLY A 347 -5.31 22.50 -0.56
N LYS A 348 -6.53 22.57 -1.12
CA LYS A 348 -6.94 23.65 -2.04
C LYS A 348 -8.33 24.17 -1.78
N LEU A 349 -8.58 25.40 -2.16
CA LEU A 349 -9.90 26.01 -2.23
C LEU A 349 -10.41 26.02 -3.68
N LEU A 350 -11.69 25.68 -3.83
CA LEU A 350 -12.41 25.88 -5.10
C LEU A 350 -13.44 26.99 -4.91
N PHE A 351 -13.36 27.99 -5.77
CA PHE A 351 -14.29 29.11 -5.81
C PHE A 351 -15.25 28.90 -6.98
N LYS A 352 -16.54 28.91 -6.70
CA LYS A 352 -17.59 28.68 -7.72
C LYS A 352 -18.68 29.75 -7.60
N SER A 353 -19.07 30.33 -8.72
CA SER A 353 -20.24 31.22 -8.77
C SER A 353 -21.53 30.42 -8.59
N SER A 354 -22.47 30.91 -7.76
CA SER A 354 -23.73 30.25 -7.46
C SER A 354 -24.82 31.30 -7.20
N LEU A 355 -26.01 31.08 -7.75
CA LEU A 355 -27.17 31.97 -7.52
C LEU A 355 -27.70 31.81 -6.10
N GLY A 356 -27.92 32.90 -5.38
CA GLY A 356 -28.53 32.93 -4.05
C GLY A 356 -27.68 32.31 -2.93
N LYS A 357 -26.39 32.01 -3.18
CA LYS A 357 -25.53 31.32 -2.21
C LYS A 357 -24.10 31.86 -2.25
N GLY A 358 -23.40 31.73 -1.12
CA GLY A 358 -22.01 32.13 -1.01
C GLY A 358 -21.82 33.61 -0.63
N ILE A 359 -20.61 34.12 -0.84
CA ILE A 359 -20.26 35.52 -0.53
C ILE A 359 -20.82 36.42 -1.62
N SER A 360 -21.61 37.42 -1.25
CA SER A 360 -22.05 38.47 -2.16
C SER A 360 -20.91 39.37 -2.56
N LEU A 361 -20.58 39.42 -3.85
CA LEU A 361 -19.57 40.33 -4.38
C LEU A 361 -19.98 41.78 -4.27
N ASP A 362 -21.29 42.09 -4.37
CA ASP A 362 -21.83 43.44 -4.17
C ASP A 362 -21.61 43.95 -2.74
N LYS A 363 -21.88 43.07 -1.72
CA LYS A 363 -21.67 43.41 -0.30
C LYS A 363 -20.19 43.48 0.09
N LEU A 364 -19.32 42.76 -0.65
CA LEU A 364 -17.88 42.84 -0.47
C LEU A 364 -17.29 44.17 -0.99
N GLY A 365 -17.90 44.75 -2.03
CA GLY A 365 -17.44 45.99 -2.66
C GLY A 365 -16.01 45.84 -3.25
N SER A 366 -15.15 46.80 -2.93
CA SER A 366 -13.74 46.82 -3.35
C SER A 366 -12.80 46.08 -2.38
N SER A 367 -13.31 45.51 -1.30
CA SER A 367 -12.50 44.87 -0.27
C SER A 367 -11.92 43.54 -0.77
N VAL A 368 -10.69 43.27 -0.40
CA VAL A 368 -9.92 42.10 -0.84
C VAL A 368 -10.15 40.90 0.11
N LEU A 369 -10.35 39.71 -0.45
CA LEU A 369 -10.41 38.48 0.34
C LEU A 369 -9.01 37.97 0.71
N ARG A 370 -8.78 37.79 2.00
CA ARG A 370 -7.54 37.25 2.57
C ARG A 370 -7.82 35.87 3.14
N ILE A 371 -6.98 34.91 2.79
CA ILE A 371 -7.08 33.53 3.21
C ILE A 371 -6.00 33.27 4.25
N GLN A 372 -6.37 32.92 5.46
CA GLN A 372 -5.46 32.71 6.58
C GLN A 372 -5.68 31.37 7.27
N ASN A 373 -4.64 30.89 7.97
CA ASN A 373 -4.83 29.83 8.95
C ASN A 373 -5.61 30.35 10.15
N ARG A 374 -6.30 29.46 10.79
CA ARG A 374 -6.97 29.69 12.04
C ARG A 374 -5.98 30.02 13.17
N LYS A 375 -6.21 31.10 13.90
CA LYS A 375 -5.37 31.57 15.05
C LYS A 375 -5.96 31.19 16.40
N GLY A 376 -7.26 30.91 16.45
CA GLY A 376 -8.02 30.68 17.67
C GLY A 376 -8.68 31.97 18.22
N GLY A 377 -9.82 31.80 18.89
CA GLY A 377 -10.58 32.93 19.42
C GLY A 377 -11.55 33.56 18.41
N GLU A 378 -11.54 33.14 17.15
CA GLU A 378 -12.41 33.67 16.11
C GLU A 378 -13.89 33.54 16.51
N ARG A 379 -14.66 34.57 16.23
CA ARG A 379 -16.11 34.61 16.41
C ARG A 379 -16.78 34.67 15.03
N PHE A 380 -17.90 33.92 14.89
CA PHE A 380 -18.58 33.79 13.62
C PHE A 380 -20.09 33.75 13.81
N LYS A 381 -20.82 34.35 12.89
CA LYS A 381 -22.28 34.40 12.88
C LYS A 381 -22.81 33.99 11.50
N PRO A 382 -23.08 32.69 11.26
CA PRO A 382 -23.53 32.22 9.95
C PRO A 382 -24.98 32.63 9.61
N GLU A 383 -25.82 32.84 10.62
CA GLU A 383 -27.24 33.14 10.44
C GLU A 383 -27.65 34.41 11.21
N ARG A 384 -28.50 35.23 10.61
CA ARG A 384 -28.96 36.52 11.18
C ARG A 384 -29.62 36.36 12.54
N ASN A 385 -30.43 35.31 12.69
CA ASN A 385 -31.24 35.09 13.90
C ASN A 385 -30.54 34.25 14.99
N GLN A 386 -29.27 33.93 14.81
CA GLN A 386 -28.49 33.21 15.81
C GLN A 386 -27.47 34.16 16.48
N PRO A 387 -27.09 33.87 17.75
CA PRO A 387 -26.04 34.64 18.41
C PRO A 387 -24.66 34.36 17.82
N THR A 388 -23.82 35.38 17.82
CA THR A 388 -22.39 35.22 17.48
C THR A 388 -21.75 34.22 18.46
N ARG A 389 -21.12 33.18 17.94
CA ARG A 389 -20.45 32.12 18.72
C ARG A 389 -18.95 32.06 18.38
N THR A 390 -18.16 31.43 19.24
CA THR A 390 -16.78 31.11 18.88
C THR A 390 -16.77 30.08 17.76
N LEU A 391 -15.90 30.25 16.78
CA LEU A 391 -15.75 29.32 15.67
C LEU A 391 -15.44 27.89 16.19
N LYS A 392 -14.66 27.79 17.27
CA LYS A 392 -14.39 26.50 17.97
C LYS A 392 -15.70 25.77 18.34
N TYR A 393 -16.65 26.46 18.96
CA TYR A 393 -17.94 25.88 19.35
C TYR A 393 -18.74 25.40 18.14
N LEU A 394 -18.81 26.23 17.09
CA LEU A 394 -19.53 25.90 15.86
C LEU A 394 -18.97 24.66 15.17
N LEU A 395 -17.64 24.58 15.05
CA LEU A 395 -16.96 23.43 14.46
C LEU A 395 -17.08 22.16 15.32
N GLN A 396 -17.19 22.31 16.65
CA GLN A 396 -17.48 21.18 17.54
C GLN A 396 -18.90 20.64 17.33
N LYS A 397 -19.87 21.52 17.08
CA LYS A 397 -21.27 21.15 16.84
C LYS A 397 -21.41 20.26 15.59
N ILE A 398 -20.64 20.53 14.54
CA ILE A 398 -20.62 19.70 13.33
C ILE A 398 -19.64 18.51 13.40
N ASN A 399 -19.12 18.20 14.58
CA ASN A 399 -18.22 17.06 14.83
C ASN A 399 -16.88 17.10 14.07
N MET A 400 -16.42 18.28 13.64
CA MET A 400 -15.10 18.41 13.03
C MET A 400 -14.00 18.10 14.06
N PRO A 401 -13.07 17.17 13.77
CA PRO A 401 -12.00 16.81 14.73
C PRO A 401 -10.97 17.93 14.91
N PRO A 402 -10.27 17.99 16.07
CA PRO A 402 -9.33 19.08 16.38
C PRO A 402 -8.25 19.29 15.33
N TRP A 403 -7.67 18.22 14.79
CA TRP A 403 -6.61 18.29 13.78
C TRP A 403 -7.09 18.83 12.42
N GLU A 404 -8.35 18.67 12.05
CA GLU A 404 -8.94 19.30 10.88
C GLU A 404 -9.22 20.77 11.13
N ARG A 405 -9.71 21.13 12.36
CA ARG A 405 -9.94 22.53 12.73
C ARG A 405 -8.67 23.37 12.70
N GLU A 406 -7.51 22.76 13.00
CA GLU A 406 -6.20 23.44 12.97
C GLU A 406 -5.73 23.74 11.55
N LEU A 407 -6.20 22.99 10.56
CA LEU A 407 -5.84 23.13 9.15
C LEU A 407 -6.83 23.96 8.34
N LEU A 408 -8.01 24.21 8.93
CA LEU A 408 -9.11 24.88 8.27
C LEU A 408 -8.69 26.30 7.83
N PRO A 409 -8.72 26.61 6.53
CA PRO A 409 -8.54 27.98 6.06
C PRO A 409 -9.76 28.80 6.44
N ILE A 410 -9.54 30.05 6.77
CA ILE A 410 -10.59 31.02 7.04
C ILE A 410 -10.41 32.25 6.17
N ILE A 411 -11.50 32.88 5.80
CA ILE A 411 -11.52 33.94 4.80
C ILE A 411 -11.99 35.23 5.45
N TYR A 412 -11.13 36.22 5.36
CA TYR A 412 -11.37 37.55 5.87
C TYR A 412 -11.55 38.55 4.71
N SER A 413 -12.36 39.55 4.99
CA SER A 413 -12.33 40.83 4.29
C SER A 413 -11.99 41.90 5.33
N GLU A 414 -10.86 42.57 5.17
CA GLU A 414 -10.28 43.43 6.20
C GLU A 414 -10.11 42.65 7.52
N ASP A 415 -10.76 43.06 8.61
CA ASP A 415 -10.75 42.39 9.93
C ASP A 415 -11.98 41.50 10.19
N ILE A 416 -12.91 41.42 9.23
CA ILE A 416 -14.15 40.66 9.38
C ILE A 416 -13.97 39.23 8.83
N LEU A 417 -14.28 38.20 9.64
CA LEU A 417 -14.35 36.82 9.19
C LEU A 417 -15.60 36.62 8.31
N VAL A 418 -15.42 36.64 7.00
CA VAL A 418 -16.47 36.61 5.98
C VAL A 418 -16.98 35.19 5.75
N ALA A 419 -16.06 34.22 5.64
CA ALA A 419 -16.45 32.86 5.34
C ALA A 419 -15.51 31.80 5.97
N VAL A 420 -16.12 30.67 6.25
CA VAL A 420 -15.43 29.44 6.66
C VAL A 420 -15.78 28.39 5.62
N PRO A 421 -14.83 27.94 4.77
CA PRO A 421 -15.07 26.96 3.72
C PRO A 421 -15.70 25.67 4.27
N ASN A 422 -16.61 25.06 3.51
CA ASN A 422 -17.41 23.89 3.89
C ASN A 422 -18.31 24.08 5.12
N PHE A 423 -18.36 25.30 5.71
CA PHE A 423 -19.20 25.56 6.88
C PHE A 423 -20.24 26.67 6.60
N GLY A 424 -19.82 27.81 6.08
CA GLY A 424 -20.76 28.88 5.78
C GLY A 424 -20.14 30.26 5.59
N VAL A 425 -21.00 31.21 5.29
CA VAL A 425 -20.70 32.64 5.09
C VAL A 425 -21.30 33.45 6.23
N HIS A 426 -20.64 34.52 6.67
CA HIS A 426 -21.17 35.45 7.67
C HIS A 426 -22.44 36.09 7.14
N HIS A 427 -23.49 36.16 7.96
CA HIS A 427 -24.83 36.57 7.53
C HIS A 427 -24.94 37.93 6.82
N GLU A 428 -24.02 38.86 7.09
CA GLU A 428 -23.97 40.18 6.42
C GLU A 428 -23.43 40.10 4.99
N PHE A 429 -22.67 39.06 4.68
CA PHE A 429 -22.03 38.88 3.37
C PHE A 429 -22.71 37.82 2.51
N VAL A 430 -23.79 37.19 2.97
CA VAL A 430 -24.53 36.20 2.18
C VAL A 430 -25.17 36.87 0.97
N ALA A 431 -25.05 36.24 -0.21
CA ALA A 431 -25.72 36.67 -1.42
C ALA A 431 -27.24 36.59 -1.28
N ASP A 432 -27.95 37.57 -1.79
CA ASP A 432 -29.41 37.57 -1.85
C ASP A 432 -29.89 36.52 -2.87
N GLU A 433 -31.14 36.04 -2.76
CA GLU A 433 -31.66 34.89 -3.53
C GLU A 433 -31.56 35.07 -5.06
N ASP A 434 -31.69 36.33 -5.55
CA ASP A 434 -31.62 36.71 -6.94
C ASP A 434 -30.22 37.14 -7.42
N LYS A 435 -29.23 37.13 -6.53
CA LYS A 435 -27.85 37.54 -6.80
C LYS A 435 -26.88 36.40 -6.91
N ILE A 436 -25.86 36.59 -7.73
CA ILE A 436 -24.74 35.66 -7.81
C ILE A 436 -23.80 35.90 -6.63
N GLY A 437 -23.48 34.81 -5.92
CA GLY A 437 -22.49 34.80 -4.87
C GLY A 437 -21.37 33.81 -5.15
N LEU A 438 -20.28 33.90 -4.37
CA LEU A 438 -19.10 33.09 -4.47
C LEU A 438 -19.11 31.99 -3.39
N THR A 439 -19.33 30.74 -3.77
CA THR A 439 -19.24 29.57 -2.88
C THR A 439 -17.80 29.07 -2.82
N ILE A 440 -17.39 28.58 -1.64
CA ILE A 440 -16.00 28.19 -1.39
C ILE A 440 -16.00 26.78 -0.81
N GLU A 441 -15.37 25.87 -1.53
CA GLU A 441 -15.18 24.47 -1.13
C GLU A 441 -13.71 24.23 -0.76
N TRP A 442 -13.45 23.73 0.43
CA TRP A 442 -12.10 23.31 0.84
C TRP A 442 -11.93 21.81 0.62
N ILE A 443 -10.98 21.46 -0.21
CA ILE A 443 -10.53 20.11 -0.45
C ILE A 443 -9.25 19.88 0.34
N ASN A 444 -9.38 19.26 1.49
CA ASN A 444 -8.23 18.84 2.29
C ASN A 444 -7.64 17.56 1.71
N TYR A 445 -6.39 17.58 1.25
CA TYR A 445 -5.70 16.38 0.74
C TYR A 445 -5.47 15.30 1.81
N GLU A 446 -5.70 15.62 3.08
CA GLU A 446 -5.48 14.70 4.19
C GLU A 446 -6.73 13.95 4.66
N SER A 447 -7.89 14.44 4.30
CA SER A 447 -9.16 13.74 4.59
C SER A 447 -9.45 12.57 3.65
N LYS A 448 -8.66 12.42 2.59
CA LYS A 448 -8.68 11.23 1.70
C LYS A 448 -7.34 10.50 1.86
N ILE A 449 -7.33 9.46 2.71
CA ILE A 449 -6.25 8.47 2.77
C ILE A 449 -6.50 7.41 1.70
#